data_1952d8ddb78b7a4d11a29ee79a464ba2
#
_entry.id   1952d8ddb78b7a4d11a29ee79a464ba2
#
_cell.length_a   1.000
_cell.length_b   1.000
_cell.length_c   1.000
_cell.angle_alpha   90.00
_cell.angle_beta   90.00
_cell.angle_gamma   90.00
#
_symmetry.space_group_name_H-M   'P 1'
#
loop_
_entity.id
_entity.type
_entity.pdbx_description
1 polymer ?
#
loop_
_entity_poly.entity_id
_entity_poly.type
_entity_poly.pdbx_seq_one_letter_code
_entity_poly.pdbx_strand_id
1 'polypeptide(L)'
;MPSAIFPSFLAKKNVLLFPPWDIVHPDDTLSRQNENATGRAGVLSKLLSGKPAVVVAPLDALMQKVAPASVFDSYTETISIGDDRDRDRLAEKLIEGGYQKVPLVKEAGEFSLRGYIVDIFPPACPYPFRMEFTGNEIESIREFDPGAQRSVREIVDFVLFPAGEVILSKEQKALASRNMRIRVNESSVSGTRGRRLIDAFENDLISPANPQLLPLFFEDFCAGNKANGMDTIFEYLAGNSLIVCESPGVMEKAAEEIINDADRFLPESRGGREILS
;
A
#
# COMPACT_ATOMS: atom_id res chain seq x y z
N MET A 1 23.82 0.92 -11.52
CA MET A 1 24.16 1.44 -10.19
C MET A 1 24.13 2.97 -10.22
N PRO A 2 23.09 3.64 -9.75
CA PRO A 2 23.09 5.09 -9.56
C PRO A 2 23.23 5.41 -8.07
N SER A 3 24.39 5.21 -7.46
CA SER A 3 24.53 5.37 -6.01
C SER A 3 25.51 6.44 -5.56
N ALA A 4 25.97 7.32 -6.45
CA ALA A 4 27.16 8.14 -6.10
C ALA A 4 26.96 9.65 -5.98
N ILE A 5 25.83 10.25 -6.37
CA ILE A 5 25.72 11.72 -6.49
C ILE A 5 24.88 12.37 -5.38
N PHE A 6 23.96 11.67 -4.75
CA PHE A 6 23.00 12.27 -3.80
C PHE A 6 23.28 12.14 -2.29
N PRO A 7 24.21 11.31 -1.78
CA PRO A 7 24.26 11.05 -0.32
C PRO A 7 24.84 12.18 0.53
N SER A 8 25.53 13.18 -0.03
CA SER A 8 26.24 14.18 0.79
C SER A 8 25.43 15.43 1.12
N PHE A 9 24.33 15.69 0.43
CA PHE A 9 23.52 16.91 0.60
C PHE A 9 22.23 16.70 1.41
N LEU A 10 21.77 15.46 1.58
CA LEU A 10 20.50 15.17 2.23
C LEU A 10 20.73 14.29 3.45
N ALA A 11 20.23 14.74 4.60
CA ALA A 11 20.19 13.86 5.77
C ALA A 11 19.50 12.56 5.37
N LYS A 12 20.17 11.42 5.52
CA LYS A 12 19.69 10.08 5.11
C LYS A 12 18.25 9.74 5.50
N LYS A 13 17.66 10.50 6.44
CA LYS A 13 16.31 10.30 6.98
C LYS A 13 15.16 10.77 6.08
N ASN A 14 15.43 11.52 5.01
CA ASN A 14 14.39 12.12 4.17
C ASN A 14 14.44 11.63 2.71
N VAL A 15 15.24 10.61 2.40
CA VAL A 15 15.29 10.00 1.07
C VAL A 15 14.49 8.70 1.12
N LEU A 16 13.47 8.63 0.29
CA LEU A 16 12.53 7.52 0.20
C LEU A 16 12.66 6.88 -1.19
N LEU A 17 12.64 5.56 -1.25
CA LEU A 17 12.55 4.82 -2.48
C LEU A 17 11.09 4.43 -2.71
N PHE A 18 10.53 4.82 -3.87
CA PHE A 18 9.21 4.35 -4.30
C PHE A 18 9.41 3.14 -5.21
N PRO A 19 9.19 1.92 -4.72
CA PRO A 19 9.46 0.72 -5.50
C PRO A 19 8.36 0.48 -6.53
N PRO A 20 8.66 -0.18 -7.69
CA PRO A 20 7.63 -0.70 -8.56
C PRO A 20 6.91 -1.87 -7.88
N TRP A 21 5.70 -2.15 -8.33
CA TRP A 21 5.10 -3.46 -8.13
C TRP A 21 5.83 -4.46 -9.02
N ASP A 22 6.33 -5.52 -8.44
CA ASP A 22 6.88 -6.63 -9.22
C ASP A 22 5.74 -7.35 -9.98
N ILE A 23 6.02 -7.74 -11.23
CA ILE A 23 5.13 -8.67 -11.93
C ILE A 23 5.17 -9.98 -11.14
N VAL A 24 4.01 -10.37 -10.62
CA VAL A 24 3.90 -11.54 -9.74
C VAL A 24 4.20 -12.80 -10.54
N HIS A 25 5.38 -13.37 -10.35
CA HIS A 25 5.61 -14.75 -10.73
C HIS A 25 4.94 -15.69 -9.71
N PRO A 26 4.36 -16.81 -10.15
CA PRO A 26 3.67 -17.76 -9.25
C PRO A 26 4.53 -18.27 -8.08
N ASP A 27 5.86 -18.16 -8.21
CA ASP A 27 6.85 -18.59 -7.22
C ASP A 27 7.33 -17.45 -6.29
N ASP A 28 6.86 -16.20 -6.49
CA ASP A 28 7.24 -15.07 -5.63
C ASP A 28 6.60 -15.20 -4.26
N THR A 29 7.43 -15.11 -3.24
CA THR A 29 6.99 -15.23 -1.86
C THR A 29 6.13 -14.01 -1.47
N LEU A 30 5.00 -14.27 -0.81
CA LEU A 30 4.08 -13.26 -0.25
C LEU A 30 4.81 -12.18 0.58
N SER A 31 5.97 -12.51 1.14
CA SER A 31 6.81 -11.59 1.91
C SER A 31 7.29 -10.38 1.11
N ARG A 32 7.80 -10.60 -0.11
CA ARG A 32 8.30 -9.52 -0.99
C ARG A 32 7.19 -8.57 -1.43
N GLN A 33 6.00 -9.11 -1.71
CA GLN A 33 4.85 -8.31 -2.10
C GLN A 33 4.40 -7.39 -0.96
N ASN A 34 4.44 -7.88 0.27
CA ASN A 34 4.10 -7.09 1.44
C ASN A 34 5.13 -5.98 1.71
N GLU A 35 6.43 -6.24 1.53
CA GLU A 35 7.48 -5.22 1.68
C GLU A 35 7.31 -4.08 0.67
N ASN A 36 7.06 -4.39 -0.62
CA ASN A 36 6.81 -3.39 -1.65
C ASN A 36 5.51 -2.62 -1.38
N ALA A 37 4.42 -3.29 -1.00
CA ALA A 37 3.17 -2.64 -0.65
C ALA A 37 3.35 -1.65 0.50
N THR A 38 4.01 -2.07 1.57
CA THR A 38 4.29 -1.24 2.74
C THR A 38 5.25 -0.10 2.40
N GLY A 39 6.28 -0.35 1.58
CA GLY A 39 7.21 0.67 1.09
C GLY A 39 6.51 1.76 0.30
N ARG A 40 5.66 1.38 -0.66
CA ARG A 40 4.84 2.30 -1.46
C ARG A 40 3.88 3.11 -0.57
N ALA A 41 3.13 2.44 0.29
CA ALA A 41 2.21 3.11 1.23
C ALA A 41 2.96 4.12 2.12
N GLY A 42 4.17 3.79 2.56
CA GLY A 42 5.02 4.69 3.33
C GLY A 42 5.41 5.95 2.57
N VAL A 43 5.75 5.83 1.28
CA VAL A 43 6.06 7.00 0.44
C VAL A 43 4.82 7.86 0.22
N LEU A 44 3.69 7.26 -0.16
CA LEU A 44 2.42 7.96 -0.39
C LEU A 44 1.96 8.70 0.87
N SER A 45 2.02 8.03 2.04
CA SER A 45 1.71 8.64 3.35
C SER A 45 2.62 9.81 3.66
N LYS A 46 3.93 9.69 3.35
CA LYS A 46 4.89 10.77 3.56
C LYS A 46 4.59 11.98 2.68
N LEU A 47 4.23 11.77 1.43
CA LEU A 47 3.85 12.84 0.50
C LEU A 47 2.59 13.57 1.00
N LEU A 48 1.56 12.84 1.42
CA LEU A 48 0.34 13.42 1.99
C LEU A 48 0.59 14.20 3.29
N SER A 49 1.59 13.82 4.08
CA SER A 49 1.93 14.55 5.31
C SER A 49 2.45 15.97 5.08
N GLY A 50 2.73 16.37 3.83
CA GLY A 50 3.27 17.68 3.46
C GLY A 50 4.69 17.96 3.99
N LYS A 51 5.34 16.97 4.62
CA LYS A 51 6.71 17.14 5.14
C LYS A 51 7.72 17.01 4.00
N PRO A 52 8.77 17.84 3.97
CA PRO A 52 9.79 17.75 2.93
C PRO A 52 10.41 16.35 2.84
N ALA A 53 10.46 15.81 1.64
CA ALA A 53 11.08 14.52 1.35
C ALA A 53 11.70 14.54 -0.04
N VAL A 54 12.67 13.64 -0.26
CA VAL A 54 13.19 13.31 -1.60
C VAL A 54 12.72 11.92 -1.91
N VAL A 55 11.97 11.78 -3.00
CA VAL A 55 11.53 10.49 -3.49
C VAL A 55 12.35 10.11 -4.70
N VAL A 56 12.93 8.92 -4.68
CA VAL A 56 13.61 8.30 -5.80
C VAL A 56 12.69 7.19 -6.33
N ALA A 57 12.30 7.29 -7.59
CA ALA A 57 11.42 6.33 -8.21
C ALA A 57 11.99 5.89 -9.55
N PRO A 58 12.07 4.59 -9.86
CA PRO A 58 12.36 4.11 -11.21
C PRO A 58 11.14 4.33 -12.11
N LEU A 59 11.37 4.33 -13.42
CA LEU A 59 10.35 4.68 -14.40
C LEU A 59 9.14 3.75 -14.37
N ASP A 60 9.35 2.47 -14.21
CA ASP A 60 8.29 1.46 -14.10
C ASP A 60 7.37 1.72 -12.90
N ALA A 61 7.90 2.16 -11.76
CA ALA A 61 7.08 2.58 -10.63
C ALA A 61 6.24 3.83 -10.93
N LEU A 62 6.80 4.80 -11.67
CA LEU A 62 6.10 6.04 -12.06
C LEU A 62 4.98 5.78 -13.07
N MET A 63 5.11 4.75 -13.90
CA MET A 63 4.10 4.36 -14.89
C MET A 63 2.94 3.57 -14.27
N GLN A 64 3.10 3.08 -13.05
CA GLN A 64 2.07 2.33 -12.35
C GLN A 64 1.07 3.26 -11.66
N LYS A 65 -0.20 2.84 -11.68
CA LYS A 65 -1.26 3.50 -10.92
C LYS A 65 -1.11 3.23 -9.42
N VAL A 66 -1.65 4.13 -8.62
CA VAL A 66 -1.71 4.08 -7.17
C VAL A 66 -3.16 4.24 -6.69
N ALA A 67 -3.42 3.89 -5.44
CA ALA A 67 -4.70 4.19 -4.82
C ALA A 67 -4.98 5.70 -4.84
N PRO A 68 -6.25 6.15 -4.88
CA PRO A 68 -6.58 7.56 -4.80
C PRO A 68 -6.09 8.19 -3.48
N ALA A 69 -5.53 9.40 -3.56
CA ALA A 69 -5.06 10.14 -2.38
C ALA A 69 -6.16 10.33 -1.34
N SER A 70 -7.42 10.51 -1.79
CA SER A 70 -8.59 10.62 -0.92
C SER A 70 -8.84 9.38 -0.06
N VAL A 71 -8.47 8.19 -0.54
CA VAL A 71 -8.60 6.93 0.21
C VAL A 71 -7.61 6.89 1.36
N PHE A 72 -6.37 7.27 1.10
CA PHE A 72 -5.35 7.40 2.14
C PHE A 72 -5.75 8.44 3.19
N ASP A 73 -6.22 9.61 2.74
CA ASP A 73 -6.64 10.70 3.63
C ASP A 73 -7.80 10.27 4.53
N SER A 74 -8.80 9.58 3.97
CA SER A 74 -9.95 9.07 4.74
C SER A 74 -9.60 8.04 5.81
N TYR A 75 -8.54 7.26 5.62
CA TYR A 75 -8.05 6.29 6.60
C TYR A 75 -7.17 6.93 7.66
N THR A 76 -6.43 7.99 7.28
CA THR A 76 -5.43 8.62 8.12
C THR A 76 -6.07 9.31 9.32
N GLU A 77 -5.54 9.04 10.50
CA GLU A 77 -5.97 9.69 11.74
C GLU A 77 -4.82 9.91 12.72
N THR A 78 -4.99 10.88 13.60
CA THR A 78 -4.09 11.08 14.74
C THR A 78 -4.59 10.24 15.91
N ILE A 79 -3.67 9.53 16.55
CA ILE A 79 -3.89 8.78 17.78
C ILE A 79 -3.13 9.48 18.90
N SER A 80 -3.81 9.84 19.98
CA SER A 80 -3.25 10.64 21.07
C SER A 80 -3.48 9.96 22.45
N ILE A 81 -2.62 10.30 23.40
CA ILE A 81 -2.85 9.97 24.82
C ILE A 81 -4.18 10.59 25.26
N GLY A 82 -4.98 9.83 26.01
CA GLY A 82 -6.31 10.21 26.46
C GLY A 82 -7.44 9.88 25.49
N ASP A 83 -7.15 9.39 24.28
CA ASP A 83 -8.18 8.91 23.36
C ASP A 83 -8.92 7.71 23.98
N ASP A 84 -10.25 7.74 23.91
CA ASP A 84 -11.10 6.58 24.24
C ASP A 84 -11.28 5.73 22.96
N ARG A 85 -10.66 4.55 22.94
CA ARG A 85 -10.65 3.67 21.77
C ARG A 85 -10.85 2.21 22.15
N ASP A 86 -11.83 1.61 21.52
CA ASP A 86 -12.01 0.16 21.58
C ASP A 86 -10.87 -0.53 20.82
N ARG A 87 -10.13 -1.42 21.50
CA ARG A 87 -8.96 -2.11 20.95
C ARG A 87 -9.30 -3.09 19.85
N ASP A 88 -10.46 -3.74 19.93
CA ASP A 88 -10.89 -4.69 18.91
C ASP A 88 -11.26 -3.96 17.62
N ARG A 89 -11.95 -2.81 17.73
CA ARG A 89 -12.22 -1.93 16.58
C ARG A 89 -10.94 -1.33 15.99
N LEU A 90 -9.98 -0.98 16.82
CA LEU A 90 -8.68 -0.53 16.35
C LEU A 90 -7.97 -1.65 15.57
N ALA A 91 -8.03 -2.89 16.07
CA ALA A 91 -7.46 -4.04 15.36
C ALA A 91 -8.17 -4.32 14.02
N GLU A 92 -9.50 -4.21 13.98
CA GLU A 92 -10.26 -4.32 12.74
C GLU A 92 -9.82 -3.25 11.73
N LYS A 93 -9.73 -1.98 12.16
CA LYS A 93 -9.25 -0.88 11.33
C LYS A 93 -7.83 -1.12 10.82
N LEU A 94 -6.93 -1.62 11.65
CA LEU A 94 -5.56 -1.95 11.23
C LEU A 94 -5.54 -3.03 10.15
N ILE A 95 -6.33 -4.09 10.30
CA ILE A 95 -6.47 -5.15 9.29
C ILE A 95 -7.04 -4.57 7.98
N GLU A 96 -8.08 -3.74 8.06
CA GLU A 96 -8.65 -3.05 6.90
C GLU A 96 -7.60 -2.18 6.18
N GLY A 97 -6.72 -1.52 6.92
CA GLY A 97 -5.62 -0.70 6.39
C GLY A 97 -4.41 -1.49 5.90
N GLY A 98 -4.49 -2.81 5.86
CA GLY A 98 -3.42 -3.67 5.33
C GLY A 98 -2.34 -4.04 6.34
N TYR A 99 -2.52 -3.76 7.64
CA TYR A 99 -1.58 -4.20 8.66
C TYR A 99 -1.70 -5.70 8.91
N GLN A 100 -0.55 -6.35 9.10
CA GLN A 100 -0.47 -7.75 9.46
C GLN A 100 -0.42 -7.94 10.98
N LYS A 101 -1.35 -8.75 11.51
CA LYS A 101 -1.33 -9.11 12.93
C LYS A 101 -0.25 -10.15 13.20
N VAL A 102 0.68 -9.82 14.09
CA VAL A 102 1.81 -10.68 14.48
C VAL A 102 1.90 -10.82 15.98
N PRO A 103 2.56 -11.89 16.51
CA PRO A 103 2.80 -12.01 17.95
C PRO A 103 3.75 -10.93 18.49
N LEU A 104 4.71 -10.47 17.66
CA LEU A 104 5.73 -9.50 18.03
C LEU A 104 6.07 -8.63 16.82
N VAL A 105 5.90 -7.32 16.96
CA VAL A 105 6.16 -6.33 15.92
C VAL A 105 7.66 -6.16 15.68
N LYS A 106 8.08 -6.31 14.41
CA LYS A 106 9.47 -6.18 13.95
C LYS A 106 9.61 -5.30 12.72
N GLU A 107 8.63 -5.33 11.81
CA GLU A 107 8.66 -4.69 10.51
C GLU A 107 7.52 -3.69 10.34
N ALA A 108 7.72 -2.69 9.48
CA ALA A 108 6.66 -1.75 9.15
C ALA A 108 5.46 -2.48 8.50
N GLY A 109 4.25 -2.05 8.83
CA GLY A 109 3.03 -2.71 8.41
C GLY A 109 2.56 -3.81 9.36
N GLU A 110 3.26 -4.07 10.47
CA GLU A 110 2.86 -5.05 11.48
C GLU A 110 2.18 -4.38 12.67
N PHE A 111 1.29 -5.15 13.33
CA PHE A 111 0.74 -4.80 14.63
C PHE A 111 0.56 -6.03 15.52
N SER A 112 0.51 -5.80 16.84
CA SER A 112 0.33 -6.84 17.86
C SER A 112 -0.64 -6.37 18.95
N LEU A 113 -1.54 -7.27 19.39
CA LEU A 113 -2.40 -7.08 20.55
C LEU A 113 -2.00 -8.05 21.65
N ARG A 114 -1.64 -7.53 22.82
CA ARG A 114 -1.24 -8.34 23.98
C ARG A 114 -1.84 -7.75 25.27
N GLY A 115 -2.98 -8.28 25.69
CA GLY A 115 -3.67 -7.77 26.87
C GLY A 115 -4.07 -6.30 26.69
N TYR A 116 -3.50 -5.41 27.50
CA TYR A 116 -3.74 -3.97 27.45
C TYR A 116 -2.71 -3.20 26.59
N ILE A 117 -1.88 -3.90 25.83
CA ILE A 117 -0.83 -3.31 24.99
C ILE A 117 -1.18 -3.54 23.53
N VAL A 118 -1.07 -2.46 22.75
CA VAL A 118 -1.13 -2.49 21.29
C VAL A 118 0.17 -1.92 20.74
N ASP A 119 0.91 -2.75 20.00
CA ASP A 119 2.10 -2.34 19.26
C ASP A 119 1.74 -2.18 17.79
N ILE A 120 2.16 -1.08 17.15
CA ILE A 120 1.92 -0.79 15.74
C ILE A 120 3.19 -0.23 15.12
N PHE A 121 3.54 -0.69 13.91
CA PHE A 121 4.64 -0.12 13.14
C PHE A 121 4.11 0.50 11.83
N PRO A 122 3.70 1.78 11.83
CA PRO A 122 3.20 2.41 10.63
C PRO A 122 4.30 2.56 9.57
N PRO A 123 3.97 2.43 8.27
CA PRO A 123 4.86 2.81 7.19
C PRO A 123 5.34 4.27 7.35
N ALA A 124 6.52 4.59 6.83
CA ALA A 124 7.12 5.92 6.94
C ALA A 124 7.53 6.37 8.36
N CYS A 125 7.35 5.55 9.37
CA CYS A 125 7.83 5.81 10.72
C CYS A 125 9.18 5.11 10.97
N PRO A 126 10.14 5.75 11.64
CA PRO A 126 11.45 5.14 11.93
C PRO A 126 11.39 4.11 13.05
N TYR A 127 10.35 4.18 13.90
CA TYR A 127 10.12 3.31 15.04
C TYR A 127 8.66 2.91 15.14
N PRO A 128 8.36 1.71 15.65
CA PRO A 128 7.02 1.32 16.04
C PRO A 128 6.57 2.05 17.32
N PHE A 129 5.26 2.10 17.52
CA PHE A 129 4.61 2.69 18.68
C PHE A 129 3.98 1.61 19.53
N ARG A 130 4.20 1.72 20.85
CA ARG A 130 3.55 0.94 21.89
C ARG A 130 2.56 1.81 22.63
N MET A 131 1.30 1.42 22.60
CA MET A 131 0.22 2.04 23.37
C MET A 131 -0.15 1.15 24.54
N GLU A 132 -0.25 1.73 25.73
CA GLU A 132 -0.78 1.07 26.92
C GLU A 132 -2.17 1.63 27.21
N PHE A 133 -3.11 0.73 27.51
CA PHE A 133 -4.50 1.05 27.71
C PHE A 133 -4.92 0.81 29.17
N THR A 134 -5.72 1.73 29.72
CA THR A 134 -6.51 1.50 30.93
C THR A 134 -7.99 1.51 30.55
N GLY A 135 -8.62 0.32 30.52
CA GLY A 135 -9.92 0.15 29.88
C GLY A 135 -9.83 0.41 28.37
N ASN A 136 -10.50 1.44 27.89
CA ASN A 136 -10.44 1.91 26.50
C ASN A 136 -9.60 3.17 26.33
N GLU A 137 -9.13 3.79 27.41
CA GLU A 137 -8.34 5.01 27.35
C GLU A 137 -6.87 4.68 27.10
N ILE A 138 -6.24 5.41 26.18
CA ILE A 138 -4.79 5.34 25.90
C ILE A 138 -4.07 6.11 27.02
N GLU A 139 -3.41 5.39 27.91
CA GLU A 139 -2.69 5.96 29.05
C GLU A 139 -1.30 6.45 28.66
N SER A 140 -0.60 5.72 27.79
CA SER A 140 0.74 6.08 27.34
C SER A 140 1.00 5.65 25.91
N ILE A 141 1.87 6.41 25.21
CA ILE A 141 2.38 6.06 23.88
C ILE A 141 3.90 6.19 23.90
N ARG A 142 4.61 5.14 23.45
CA ARG A 142 6.08 5.12 23.41
C ARG A 142 6.57 4.61 22.06
N GLU A 143 7.58 5.26 21.52
CA GLU A 143 8.41 4.63 20.48
C GLU A 143 9.28 3.54 21.10
N PHE A 144 9.48 2.44 20.39
CA PHE A 144 10.36 1.37 20.85
C PHE A 144 11.24 0.82 19.74
N ASP A 145 12.38 0.26 20.11
CA ASP A 145 13.28 -0.43 19.19
C ASP A 145 12.71 -1.83 18.87
N PRO A 146 12.40 -2.14 17.59
CA PRO A 146 11.77 -3.42 17.24
C PRO A 146 12.71 -4.63 17.43
N GLY A 147 14.03 -4.44 17.39
CA GLY A 147 15.00 -5.51 17.64
C GLY A 147 15.18 -5.80 19.12
N ALA A 148 15.38 -4.76 19.93
CA ALA A 148 15.59 -4.88 21.37
C ALA A 148 14.27 -4.93 22.18
N GLN A 149 13.14 -4.57 21.58
CA GLN A 149 11.82 -4.45 22.22
C GLN A 149 11.79 -3.49 23.44
N ARG A 150 12.69 -2.49 23.42
CA ARG A 150 12.85 -1.51 24.51
C ARG A 150 12.34 -0.15 24.07
N SER A 151 11.66 0.54 24.97
CA SER A 151 11.19 1.91 24.75
C SER A 151 12.37 2.84 24.49
N VAL A 152 12.23 3.70 23.47
CA VAL A 152 13.21 4.73 23.07
C VAL A 152 12.82 6.07 23.67
N ARG A 153 11.56 6.48 23.53
CA ARG A 153 11.05 7.73 24.09
C ARG A 153 9.51 7.69 24.22
N GLU A 154 8.99 8.53 25.10
CA GLU A 154 7.55 8.80 25.17
C GLU A 154 7.17 9.88 24.15
N ILE A 155 5.95 9.76 23.61
CA ILE A 155 5.35 10.73 22.70
C ILE A 155 3.90 10.97 23.11
N VAL A 156 3.32 12.08 22.68
CA VAL A 156 1.94 12.46 23.00
C VAL A 156 0.97 11.91 21.96
N ASP A 157 1.36 11.91 20.71
CA ASP A 157 0.54 11.48 19.57
C ASP A 157 1.39 10.93 18.42
N PHE A 158 0.74 10.24 17.50
CA PHE A 158 1.28 9.89 16.19
C PHE A 158 0.17 9.82 15.14
N VAL A 159 0.56 9.88 13.88
CA VAL A 159 -0.37 9.74 12.75
C VAL A 159 -0.36 8.29 12.27
N LEU A 160 -1.54 7.68 12.28
CA LEU A 160 -1.77 6.35 11.72
C LEU A 160 -2.10 6.48 10.23
N PHE A 161 -1.26 5.88 9.39
CA PHE A 161 -1.47 5.74 7.94
C PHE A 161 -1.80 4.29 7.59
N PRO A 162 -2.41 4.02 6.43
CA PRO A 162 -2.58 2.64 5.96
C PRO A 162 -1.21 1.99 5.68
N ALA A 163 -1.13 0.66 5.85
CA ALA A 163 0.06 -0.12 5.59
C ALA A 163 0.14 -0.63 4.14
N GLY A 164 -0.92 -0.47 3.37
CA GLY A 164 -1.00 -0.84 1.96
C GLY A 164 -1.83 0.14 1.15
N GLU A 165 -1.85 -0.03 -0.17
CA GLU A 165 -2.65 0.79 -1.08
C GLU A 165 -4.13 0.35 -1.12
N VAL A 166 -4.46 -0.83 -0.63
CA VAL A 166 -5.83 -1.35 -0.56
C VAL A 166 -6.38 -1.19 0.85
N ILE A 167 -7.49 -0.49 0.98
CA ILE A 167 -8.26 -0.40 2.22
C ILE A 167 -9.41 -1.40 2.12
N LEU A 168 -9.43 -2.40 3.00
CA LEU A 168 -10.39 -3.50 2.95
C LEU A 168 -11.70 -3.19 3.69
N SER A 169 -12.24 -1.97 3.54
CA SER A 169 -13.56 -1.67 4.07
C SER A 169 -14.63 -2.54 3.43
N LYS A 170 -15.79 -2.66 4.09
CA LYS A 170 -16.92 -3.44 3.54
C LYS A 170 -17.37 -2.94 2.18
N GLU A 171 -17.39 -1.62 1.99
CA GLU A 171 -17.77 -0.95 0.76
C GLU A 171 -16.78 -1.27 -0.37
N GLN A 172 -15.49 -1.23 -0.08
CA GLN A 172 -14.45 -1.53 -1.05
C GLN A 172 -14.39 -3.03 -1.41
N LYS A 173 -14.58 -3.91 -0.43
CA LYS A 173 -14.73 -5.36 -0.72
C LYS A 173 -15.96 -5.62 -1.61
N ALA A 174 -17.09 -4.98 -1.36
CA ALA A 174 -18.29 -5.13 -2.17
C ALA A 174 -18.08 -4.61 -3.62
N LEU A 175 -17.41 -3.47 -3.78
CA LEU A 175 -17.03 -2.93 -5.09
C LEU A 175 -16.12 -3.91 -5.83
N ALA A 176 -15.07 -4.37 -5.19
CA ALA A 176 -14.10 -5.29 -5.79
C ALA A 176 -14.75 -6.63 -6.19
N SER A 177 -15.61 -7.19 -5.35
CA SER A 177 -16.37 -8.42 -5.67
C SER A 177 -17.29 -8.22 -6.89
N ARG A 178 -17.96 -7.07 -6.98
CA ARG A 178 -18.77 -6.70 -8.15
C ARG A 178 -17.91 -6.60 -9.41
N ASN A 179 -16.79 -5.90 -9.32
CA ASN A 179 -15.88 -5.69 -10.43
C ASN A 179 -15.23 -7.02 -10.89
N MET A 180 -14.85 -7.88 -9.95
CA MET A 180 -14.34 -9.22 -10.26
C MET A 180 -15.36 -10.04 -11.07
N ARG A 181 -16.63 -10.03 -10.68
CA ARG A 181 -17.70 -10.72 -11.41
C ARG A 181 -17.88 -10.18 -12.83
N ILE A 182 -17.81 -8.85 -13.02
CA ILE A 182 -17.86 -8.23 -14.35
C ILE A 182 -16.69 -8.70 -15.19
N ARG A 183 -15.47 -8.60 -14.68
CA ARG A 183 -14.25 -9.04 -15.39
C ARG A 183 -14.30 -10.51 -15.79
N VAL A 184 -14.74 -11.39 -14.88
CA VAL A 184 -14.91 -12.82 -15.18
C VAL A 184 -15.94 -13.05 -16.29
N ASN A 185 -17.05 -12.32 -16.28
CA ASN A 185 -18.10 -12.45 -17.31
C ASN A 185 -17.66 -11.91 -18.69
N GLU A 186 -16.86 -10.85 -18.72
CA GLU A 186 -16.32 -10.27 -19.96
C GLU A 186 -15.15 -11.09 -20.54
N SER A 187 -14.51 -11.89 -19.71
CA SER A 187 -13.40 -12.73 -20.12
C SER A 187 -13.88 -14.05 -20.72
N SER A 188 -13.07 -14.66 -21.58
CA SER A 188 -13.31 -15.99 -22.14
C SER A 188 -13.04 -17.12 -21.12
N VAL A 189 -12.95 -16.83 -19.83
CA VAL A 189 -12.69 -17.82 -18.80
C VAL A 189 -13.88 -18.73 -18.61
N SER A 190 -13.63 -20.05 -18.62
CA SER A 190 -14.70 -21.04 -18.44
C SER A 190 -15.49 -20.79 -17.15
N GLY A 191 -16.82 -20.94 -17.19
CA GLY A 191 -17.72 -20.67 -16.06
C GLY A 191 -17.31 -21.31 -14.73
N THR A 192 -16.68 -22.49 -14.76
CA THR A 192 -16.18 -23.19 -13.57
C THR A 192 -14.93 -22.50 -13.01
N ARG A 193 -13.98 -22.09 -13.87
CA ARG A 193 -12.76 -21.39 -13.45
C ARG A 193 -13.07 -20.00 -12.93
N GLY A 194 -13.96 -19.27 -13.63
CA GLY A 194 -14.41 -17.96 -13.20
C GLY A 194 -15.07 -17.97 -11.82
N ARG A 195 -15.94 -18.97 -11.55
CA ARG A 195 -16.55 -19.14 -10.22
C ARG A 195 -15.50 -19.40 -9.14
N ARG A 196 -14.50 -20.27 -9.40
CA ARG A 196 -13.42 -20.54 -8.44
C ARG A 196 -12.60 -19.28 -8.13
N LEU A 197 -12.35 -18.40 -9.10
CA LEU A 197 -11.64 -17.15 -8.89
C LEU A 197 -12.46 -16.19 -8.02
N ILE A 198 -13.76 -16.05 -8.29
CA ILE A 198 -14.67 -15.24 -7.48
C ILE A 198 -14.72 -15.79 -6.05
N ASP A 199 -14.93 -17.09 -5.89
CA ASP A 199 -14.97 -17.76 -4.58
C ASP A 199 -13.65 -17.56 -3.81
N ALA A 200 -12.51 -17.70 -4.48
CA ALA A 200 -11.21 -17.50 -3.87
C ALA A 200 -11.01 -16.06 -3.41
N PHE A 201 -11.45 -15.09 -4.21
CA PHE A 201 -11.38 -13.66 -3.86
C PHE A 201 -12.32 -13.33 -2.68
N GLU A 202 -13.57 -13.80 -2.71
CA GLU A 202 -14.57 -13.53 -1.67
C GLU A 202 -14.26 -14.21 -0.33
N ASN A 203 -13.48 -15.29 -0.34
CA ASN A 203 -13.02 -16.00 0.86
C ASN A 203 -11.62 -15.58 1.33
N ASP A 204 -11.12 -14.42 0.87
CA ASP A 204 -9.80 -13.87 1.22
C ASP A 204 -8.61 -14.84 0.95
N LEU A 205 -8.77 -15.76 -0.02
CA LEU A 205 -7.72 -16.70 -0.44
C LEU A 205 -6.73 -16.05 -1.42
N ILE A 206 -7.08 -14.89 -1.98
CA ILE A 206 -6.21 -14.09 -2.83
C ILE A 206 -5.80 -12.87 -2.02
N SER A 207 -4.49 -12.64 -1.89
CA SER A 207 -3.98 -11.50 -1.13
C SER A 207 -4.45 -10.18 -1.74
N PRO A 208 -5.04 -9.27 -0.95
CA PRO A 208 -5.35 -7.91 -1.41
C PRO A 208 -4.10 -7.09 -1.76
N ALA A 209 -2.92 -7.50 -1.27
CA ALA A 209 -1.65 -6.88 -1.63
C ALA A 209 -1.19 -7.24 -3.06
N ASN A 210 -1.95 -8.06 -3.80
CA ASN A 210 -1.68 -8.31 -5.21
C ASN A 210 -1.98 -7.04 -6.03
N PRO A 211 -0.97 -6.42 -6.66
CA PRO A 211 -1.12 -5.17 -7.40
C PRO A 211 -2.09 -5.27 -8.59
N GLN A 212 -2.24 -6.45 -9.15
CA GLN A 212 -3.14 -6.72 -10.28
C GLN A 212 -4.62 -6.58 -9.88
N LEU A 213 -4.92 -6.69 -8.59
CA LEU A 213 -6.27 -6.52 -8.06
C LEU A 213 -6.61 -5.05 -7.73
N LEU A 214 -5.60 -4.17 -7.68
CA LEU A 214 -5.78 -2.77 -7.29
C LEU A 214 -6.92 -2.07 -8.07
N PRO A 215 -7.05 -2.20 -9.40
CA PRO A 215 -8.15 -1.61 -10.14
C PRO A 215 -9.53 -2.08 -9.68
N LEU A 216 -9.67 -3.31 -9.19
CA LEU A 216 -10.95 -3.83 -8.74
C LEU A 216 -11.52 -3.05 -7.55
N PHE A 217 -10.65 -2.45 -6.73
CA PHE A 217 -11.03 -1.73 -5.53
C PHE A 217 -11.41 -0.27 -5.79
N PHE A 218 -10.96 0.31 -6.91
CA PHE A 218 -11.07 1.76 -7.13
C PHE A 218 -11.78 2.13 -8.42
N GLU A 219 -11.83 1.27 -9.43
CA GLU A 219 -12.51 1.56 -10.69
C GLU A 219 -13.98 1.12 -10.64
N ASP A 220 -14.88 1.92 -11.20
CA ASP A 220 -16.29 1.52 -11.41
C ASP A 220 -16.51 1.02 -12.84
N PHE A 221 -16.36 -0.29 -13.02
CA PHE A 221 -16.56 -0.93 -14.33
C PHE A 221 -18.01 -0.86 -14.85
N CYS A 222 -19.01 -0.65 -13.97
CA CYS A 222 -20.41 -0.51 -14.39
C CYS A 222 -20.70 0.85 -15.02
N ALA A 223 -20.02 1.91 -14.58
CA ALA A 223 -20.29 3.27 -15.03
C ALA A 223 -19.73 3.58 -16.43
N GLY A 224 -19.00 2.67 -17.05
CA GLY A 224 -18.32 2.90 -18.33
C GLY A 224 -17.24 4.00 -18.26
N ASN A 225 -17.02 4.56 -17.11
CA ASN A 225 -16.12 5.66 -16.86
C ASN A 225 -14.77 5.11 -16.37
N LYS A 226 -13.88 4.79 -17.30
CA LYS A 226 -12.52 4.31 -17.01
C LYS A 226 -11.62 5.34 -16.32
N ALA A 227 -12.12 6.54 -16.03
CA ALA A 227 -11.22 7.68 -15.81
C ALA A 227 -10.94 8.05 -14.34
N ASN A 228 -11.67 7.57 -13.34
CA ASN A 228 -11.66 8.22 -12.03
C ASN A 228 -11.40 7.32 -10.82
N GLY A 229 -10.92 6.12 -11.01
CA GLY A 229 -10.75 5.19 -9.88
C GLY A 229 -9.35 5.17 -9.25
N MET A 230 -8.31 5.49 -10.01
CA MET A 230 -6.91 5.37 -9.56
C MET A 230 -6.09 6.59 -9.96
N ASP A 231 -5.21 6.99 -9.05
CA ASP A 231 -4.28 8.11 -9.23
C ASP A 231 -2.93 7.65 -9.81
N THR A 232 -2.04 8.62 -10.03
CA THR A 232 -0.61 8.41 -10.18
C THR A 232 0.10 9.02 -8.96
N ILE A 233 1.37 8.70 -8.76
CA ILE A 233 2.12 9.32 -7.65
C ILE A 233 2.15 10.86 -7.76
N PHE A 234 1.95 11.40 -8.96
CA PHE A 234 2.00 12.85 -9.19
C PHE A 234 0.85 13.59 -8.52
N GLU A 235 -0.32 12.97 -8.33
CA GLU A 235 -1.46 13.55 -7.60
C GLU A 235 -1.18 13.68 -6.08
N TYR A 236 -0.17 12.98 -5.58
CA TYR A 236 0.30 13.10 -4.19
C TYR A 236 1.31 14.22 -3.97
N LEU A 237 1.82 14.83 -5.05
CA LEU A 237 2.83 15.88 -4.95
C LEU A 237 2.21 17.22 -4.59
N ALA A 238 2.86 17.95 -3.68
CA ALA A 238 2.50 19.35 -3.42
C ALA A 238 2.82 20.23 -4.64
N GLY A 239 2.07 21.32 -4.81
CA GLY A 239 2.22 22.21 -5.97
C GLY A 239 3.60 22.90 -6.11
N ASN A 240 4.45 22.84 -5.09
CA ASN A 240 5.82 23.36 -5.09
C ASN A 240 6.89 22.25 -5.20
N SER A 241 6.50 21.06 -5.61
CA SER A 241 7.43 19.94 -5.80
C SER A 241 8.32 20.14 -7.03
N LEU A 242 9.60 19.75 -6.91
CA LEU A 242 10.56 19.73 -8.02
C LEU A 242 10.71 18.29 -8.52
N ILE A 243 10.51 18.09 -9.82
CA ILE A 243 10.75 16.82 -10.49
C ILE A 243 12.07 16.91 -11.25
N VAL A 244 12.97 15.97 -10.99
CA VAL A 244 14.27 15.85 -11.65
C VAL A 244 14.31 14.52 -12.41
N CYS A 245 14.44 14.59 -13.73
CA CYS A 245 14.56 13.42 -14.59
C CYS A 245 16.03 13.20 -14.97
N GLU A 246 16.55 12.00 -14.70
CA GLU A 246 17.87 11.58 -15.16
C GLU A 246 17.75 11.00 -16.57
N SER A 247 18.50 11.57 -17.52
CA SER A 247 18.56 11.07 -18.92
C SER A 247 17.19 10.93 -19.61
N PRO A 248 16.44 12.02 -19.85
CA PRO A 248 15.07 11.95 -20.39
C PRO A 248 14.93 11.11 -21.66
N GLY A 249 15.86 11.19 -22.61
CA GLY A 249 15.83 10.39 -23.83
C GLY A 249 16.01 8.87 -23.63
N VAL A 250 16.63 8.46 -22.52
CA VAL A 250 16.68 7.04 -22.12
C VAL A 250 15.36 6.64 -21.50
N MET A 251 14.75 7.52 -20.70
CA MET A 251 13.44 7.27 -20.09
C MET A 251 12.34 7.11 -21.13
N GLU A 252 12.33 7.92 -22.20
CA GLU A 252 11.36 7.81 -23.30
C GLU A 252 11.43 6.43 -23.96
N LYS A 253 12.64 5.97 -24.31
CA LYS A 253 12.82 4.63 -24.89
C LYS A 253 12.41 3.51 -23.95
N ALA A 254 12.78 3.61 -22.68
CA ALA A 254 12.38 2.62 -21.67
C ALA A 254 10.86 2.59 -21.47
N ALA A 255 10.18 3.75 -21.49
CA ALA A 255 8.73 3.82 -21.45
C ALA A 255 8.08 3.12 -22.65
N GLU A 256 8.59 3.35 -23.85
CA GLU A 256 8.11 2.66 -25.06
C GLU A 256 8.30 1.15 -24.97
N GLU A 257 9.43 0.67 -24.43
CA GLU A 257 9.68 -0.76 -24.21
C GLU A 257 8.67 -1.36 -23.21
N ILE A 258 8.44 -0.69 -22.08
CA ILE A 258 7.47 -1.14 -21.06
C ILE A 258 6.06 -1.22 -21.66
N ILE A 259 5.63 -0.21 -22.42
CA ILE A 259 4.31 -0.21 -23.08
C ILE A 259 4.21 -1.34 -24.10
N ASN A 260 5.24 -1.52 -24.95
CA ASN A 260 5.26 -2.57 -25.96
C ASN A 260 5.24 -3.97 -25.33
N ASP A 261 5.93 -4.16 -24.22
CA ASP A 261 5.90 -5.43 -23.49
C ASP A 261 4.53 -5.68 -22.88
N ALA A 262 3.91 -4.69 -22.25
CA ALA A 262 2.54 -4.79 -21.75
C ALA A 262 1.56 -5.16 -22.87
N ASP A 263 1.66 -4.55 -24.03
CA ASP A 263 0.81 -4.85 -25.20
C ASP A 263 1.04 -6.26 -25.77
N ARG A 264 2.26 -6.80 -25.67
CA ARG A 264 2.54 -8.19 -26.06
C ARG A 264 1.88 -9.22 -25.13
N PHE A 265 1.81 -8.93 -23.83
CA PHE A 265 1.16 -9.80 -22.85
C PHE A 265 -0.38 -9.75 -22.93
N LEU A 266 -0.97 -8.62 -23.37
CA LEU A 266 -2.42 -8.46 -23.51
C LEU A 266 -3.09 -9.41 -24.54
N PRO A 267 -2.53 -9.72 -25.73
CA PRO A 267 -3.16 -10.65 -26.68
C PRO A 267 -3.17 -12.10 -26.22
N GLU A 268 -2.16 -12.53 -25.46
CA GLU A 268 -2.09 -13.88 -24.92
C GLU A 268 -3.13 -14.11 -23.82
N SER A 269 -3.48 -13.06 -23.06
CA SER A 269 -4.53 -13.13 -22.04
C SER A 269 -5.94 -13.24 -22.65
N ARG A 270 -6.17 -12.77 -23.89
CA ARG A 270 -7.42 -13.02 -24.65
C ARG A 270 -7.63 -14.48 -25.02
N GLY A 271 -6.57 -15.29 -25.00
CA GLY A 271 -6.57 -16.74 -25.24
C GLY A 271 -6.87 -17.62 -24.04
N GLY A 272 -7.32 -17.10 -22.92
CA GLY A 272 -7.85 -17.86 -21.78
C GLY A 272 -6.83 -18.24 -20.71
N ARG A 273 -5.68 -17.57 -20.61
CA ARG A 273 -4.71 -17.89 -19.56
C ARG A 273 -4.68 -16.93 -18.37
N GLU A 274 -5.06 -15.66 -18.44
CA GLU A 274 -4.82 -14.79 -17.29
C GLU A 274 -5.86 -13.69 -17.10
N ILE A 275 -6.70 -13.87 -16.07
CA ILE A 275 -7.48 -12.80 -15.44
C ILE A 275 -6.60 -12.01 -14.45
N LEU A 276 -5.40 -12.49 -14.15
CA LEU A 276 -4.54 -11.98 -13.09
C LEU A 276 -3.11 -11.64 -13.58
N SER A 277 -2.90 -11.33 -14.86
CA SER A 277 -1.65 -10.75 -15.34
C SER A 277 -1.84 -9.30 -15.77
#